data_b1bb46a8401d8b111383d7cd7a63cd8f
#
_entry.id   b1bb46a8401d8b111383d7cd7a63cd8f
#
_cell.length_a   1.000
_cell.length_b   1.000
_cell.length_c   1.000
_cell.angle_alpha   90.00
_cell.angle_beta   90.00
_cell.angle_gamma   90.00
#
_symmetry.space_group_name_H-M   'P 1'
#
loop_
_entity.id
_entity.type
_entity.pdbx_description
1 polymer ?
#
loop_
_entity_poly.entity_id
_entity_poly.type
_entity_poly.pdbx_seq_one_letter_code
_entity_poly.pdbx_strand_id
1 'polypeptide(L)'
;MGSWYGTVEEIGLRYTKIEYNGDTKFLNNSSVRDLIRAEGEVVKELLMVPVPYETDLVEIEKLLNRELPVIAPRITDIAGHLRYEGVNSFEDSCVMLRLSIMCTSEGRKKARRALLREIKLLFERKHVSIPYSHVVVSDYKEENNTYVDAPDTAPEEETGGAGDPGGPGENV
;
A
#
# COMPACT_ATOMS: atom_id res chain seq x y z
N MET A 1 10.05 -1.68 9.28
CA MET A 1 10.89 -2.86 9.60
C MET A 1 10.62 -3.93 8.57
N GLY A 2 11.64 -4.41 7.86
CA GLY A 2 11.45 -5.40 6.81
C GLY A 2 11.17 -6.79 7.39
N SER A 3 10.13 -7.45 6.90
CA SER A 3 9.85 -8.85 7.21
C SER A 3 10.90 -9.73 6.54
N TRP A 4 11.56 -10.56 7.30
CA TRP A 4 12.52 -11.54 6.79
C TRP A 4 11.92 -12.94 6.84
N TYR A 5 12.10 -13.69 5.77
CA TYR A 5 11.71 -15.09 5.68
C TYR A 5 12.95 -15.93 5.45
N GLY A 6 13.04 -17.08 6.06
CA GLY A 6 14.16 -17.99 5.84
C GLY A 6 13.98 -19.27 6.62
N THR A 7 14.83 -20.25 6.33
CA THR A 7 14.92 -21.49 7.08
C THR A 7 15.90 -21.30 8.22
N VAL A 8 15.48 -21.61 9.44
CA VAL A 8 16.37 -21.59 10.59
C VAL A 8 17.28 -22.81 10.48
N GLU A 9 18.57 -22.59 10.29
CA GLU A 9 19.58 -23.66 10.26
C GLU A 9 20.12 -23.97 11.65
N GLU A 10 20.34 -22.96 12.45
CA GLU A 10 20.96 -23.10 13.77
C GLU A 10 20.43 -22.04 14.74
N ILE A 11 20.17 -22.45 15.96
CA ILE A 11 19.84 -21.55 17.06
C ILE A 11 20.98 -21.61 18.07
N GLY A 12 21.84 -20.58 18.04
CA GLY A 12 22.91 -20.41 19.03
C GLY A 12 22.47 -19.62 20.27
N LEU A 13 23.38 -19.44 21.21
CA LEU A 13 23.10 -18.70 22.45
C LEU A 13 22.79 -17.21 22.20
N ARG A 14 23.46 -16.57 21.25
CA ARG A 14 23.34 -15.12 20.96
C ARG A 14 22.75 -14.80 19.60
N TYR A 15 22.88 -15.70 18.63
CA TYR A 15 22.37 -15.52 17.27
C TYR A 15 21.63 -16.74 16.80
N THR A 16 20.68 -16.49 15.93
CA THR A 16 19.99 -17.50 15.11
C THR A 16 20.48 -17.37 13.67
N LYS A 17 20.97 -18.47 13.09
CA LYS A 17 21.40 -18.56 11.70
C LYS A 17 20.18 -18.88 10.83
N ILE A 18 19.90 -18.02 9.87
CA ILE A 18 18.79 -18.18 8.94
C ILE A 18 19.33 -18.17 7.52
N GLU A 19 18.97 -19.18 6.73
CA GLU A 19 19.23 -19.24 5.30
C GLU A 19 18.05 -18.68 4.51
N TYR A 20 18.37 -17.85 3.52
CA TYR A 20 17.41 -17.25 2.62
C TYR A 20 18.01 -17.03 1.22
N ASN A 21 17.48 -17.72 0.20
CA ASN A 21 17.95 -17.63 -1.19
C ASN A 21 19.45 -17.93 -1.42
N GLY A 22 20.07 -18.78 -0.62
CA GLY A 22 21.52 -19.01 -0.68
C GLY A 22 22.34 -18.03 0.15
N ASP A 23 21.70 -17.00 0.71
CA ASP A 23 22.36 -16.07 1.64
C ASP A 23 22.13 -16.51 3.07
N THR A 24 23.19 -16.45 3.87
CA THR A 24 23.13 -16.73 5.31
C THR A 24 23.06 -15.41 6.09
N LYS A 25 22.08 -15.31 6.99
CA LYS A 25 21.96 -14.19 7.90
C LYS A 25 22.02 -14.63 9.36
N PHE A 26 22.79 -13.90 10.13
CA PHE A 26 22.84 -14.05 11.59
C PHE A 26 21.94 -12.98 12.23
N LEU A 27 20.91 -13.42 12.92
CA LEU A 27 20.04 -12.52 13.69
C LEU A 27 20.42 -12.62 15.17
N ASN A 28 20.57 -11.47 15.81
CA ASN A 28 20.76 -11.45 17.26
C ASN A 28 19.45 -11.88 17.95
N ASN A 29 19.51 -12.87 18.83
CA ASN A 29 18.32 -13.42 19.51
C ASN A 29 17.56 -12.35 20.31
N SER A 30 18.26 -11.33 20.83
CA SER A 30 17.63 -10.21 21.55
C SER A 30 16.81 -9.26 20.65
N SER A 31 17.06 -9.28 19.36
CA SER A 31 16.33 -8.44 18.38
C SER A 31 15.11 -9.14 17.76
N VAL A 32 14.98 -10.43 17.97
CA VAL A 32 13.85 -11.24 17.52
C VAL A 32 12.74 -11.14 18.56
N ARG A 33 11.73 -10.32 18.27
CA ARG A 33 10.57 -10.13 19.17
C ARG A 33 9.39 -11.00 18.83
N ASP A 34 9.15 -11.18 17.52
CA ASP A 34 8.01 -11.93 17.01
C ASP A 34 8.48 -12.89 15.92
N LEU A 35 8.20 -14.17 16.12
CA LEU A 35 8.44 -15.22 15.13
C LEU A 35 7.11 -15.83 14.70
N ILE A 36 6.83 -15.73 13.41
CA ILE A 36 5.76 -16.52 12.79
C ILE A 36 6.41 -17.76 12.20
N ARG A 37 6.18 -18.91 12.82
CA ARG A 37 6.62 -20.20 12.31
C ARG A 37 5.57 -20.74 11.35
N ALA A 38 5.95 -20.99 10.10
CA ALA A 38 5.15 -21.81 9.20
C ALA A 38 5.38 -23.28 9.61
N GLU A 39 4.37 -23.92 10.20
CA GLU A 39 4.40 -25.33 10.49
C GLU A 39 3.82 -26.10 9.31
N GLY A 40 4.59 -27.04 8.80
CA GLY A 40 4.15 -27.95 7.76
C GLY A 40 4.75 -27.72 6.37
N GLU A 41 4.58 -28.72 5.57
CA GLU A 41 5.06 -28.80 4.19
C GLU A 41 4.23 -27.90 3.25
N VAL A 42 2.99 -27.60 3.65
CA VAL A 42 2.03 -26.79 2.89
C VAL A 42 1.71 -25.51 3.66
N VAL A 43 1.87 -24.38 3.00
CA VAL A 43 1.64 -23.05 3.55
C VAL A 43 0.59 -22.30 2.73
N LYS A 44 -0.15 -21.41 3.41
CA LYS A 44 -1.05 -20.45 2.75
C LYS A 44 -0.25 -19.20 2.38
N GLU A 45 -0.22 -18.87 1.10
CA GLU A 45 0.32 -17.62 0.58
C GLU A 45 -0.81 -16.70 0.13
N LEU A 46 -0.72 -15.43 0.47
CA LEU A 46 -1.67 -14.39 0.07
C LEU A 46 -1.08 -13.56 -1.07
N LEU A 47 -1.89 -13.34 -2.09
CA LEU A 47 -1.54 -12.52 -3.24
C LEU A 47 -2.53 -11.36 -3.33
N MET A 48 -1.99 -10.15 -3.42
CA MET A 48 -2.76 -8.93 -3.67
C MET A 48 -2.69 -8.60 -5.15
N VAL A 49 -3.87 -8.41 -5.75
CA VAL A 49 -4.01 -8.11 -7.18
C VAL A 49 -4.78 -6.79 -7.32
N PRO A 50 -4.13 -5.74 -7.85
CA PRO A 50 -4.78 -4.46 -8.04
C PRO A 50 -5.69 -4.47 -9.27
N VAL A 51 -6.87 -3.86 -9.16
CA VAL A 51 -7.77 -3.55 -10.28
C VAL A 51 -8.20 -2.09 -10.19
N PRO A 52 -8.42 -1.41 -11.34
CA PRO A 52 -8.91 -0.03 -11.35
C PRO A 52 -10.28 0.10 -10.67
N TYR A 53 -10.60 1.29 -10.20
CA TYR A 53 -11.92 1.59 -9.61
C TYR A 53 -13.07 1.44 -10.60
N GLU A 54 -12.80 1.65 -11.90
CA GLU A 54 -13.77 1.50 -12.98
C GLU A 54 -14.12 0.04 -13.30
N THR A 55 -13.40 -0.91 -12.69
CA THR A 55 -13.65 -2.33 -12.90
C THR A 55 -14.95 -2.73 -12.20
N ASP A 56 -15.86 -3.39 -12.94
CA ASP A 56 -17.04 -4.00 -12.32
C ASP A 56 -16.62 -5.13 -11.39
N LEU A 57 -16.78 -4.92 -10.08
CA LEU A 57 -16.37 -5.89 -9.05
C LEU A 57 -17.14 -7.20 -9.18
N VAL A 58 -18.42 -7.16 -9.53
CA VAL A 58 -19.23 -8.37 -9.66
C VAL A 58 -18.74 -9.23 -10.83
N GLU A 59 -18.41 -8.60 -11.94
CA GLU A 59 -17.89 -9.31 -13.12
C GLU A 59 -16.49 -9.86 -12.89
N ILE A 60 -15.59 -9.10 -12.24
CA ILE A 60 -14.23 -9.59 -11.93
C ILE A 60 -14.26 -10.73 -10.90
N GLU A 61 -15.15 -10.69 -9.92
CA GLU A 61 -15.34 -11.77 -8.95
C GLU A 61 -15.82 -13.05 -9.63
N LYS A 62 -16.84 -12.96 -10.49
CA LYS A 62 -17.30 -14.10 -11.29
C LYS A 62 -16.19 -14.67 -12.17
N LEU A 63 -15.42 -13.78 -12.81
CA LEU A 63 -14.28 -14.15 -13.63
C LEU A 63 -13.24 -14.93 -12.84
N LEU A 64 -12.79 -14.38 -11.71
CA LEU A 64 -11.78 -15.02 -10.87
C LEU A 64 -12.27 -16.37 -10.33
N ASN A 65 -13.48 -16.43 -9.79
CA ASN A 65 -14.04 -17.68 -9.27
C ASN A 65 -14.14 -18.78 -10.33
N ARG A 66 -14.39 -18.42 -11.59
CA ARG A 66 -14.44 -19.37 -12.71
C ARG A 66 -13.07 -19.80 -13.19
N GLU A 67 -12.13 -18.86 -13.32
CA GLU A 67 -10.83 -19.10 -13.98
C GLU A 67 -9.75 -19.62 -13.01
N LEU A 68 -9.78 -19.25 -11.73
CA LEU A 68 -8.78 -19.71 -10.77
C LEU A 68 -8.68 -21.24 -10.65
N PRO A 69 -9.80 -22.00 -10.62
CA PRO A 69 -9.72 -23.46 -10.64
C PRO A 69 -9.10 -24.04 -11.92
N VAL A 70 -9.21 -23.32 -13.06
CA VAL A 70 -8.64 -23.73 -14.35
C VAL A 70 -7.14 -23.38 -14.41
N ILE A 71 -6.73 -22.32 -13.72
CA ILE A 71 -5.33 -21.88 -13.63
C ILE A 71 -4.55 -22.76 -12.65
N ALA A 72 -5.14 -23.16 -11.54
CA ALA A 72 -4.45 -23.88 -10.47
C ALA A 72 -3.63 -25.10 -10.96
N PRO A 73 -4.14 -26.01 -11.83
CA PRO A 73 -3.38 -27.14 -12.31
C PRO A 73 -2.17 -26.80 -13.20
N ARG A 74 -2.08 -25.55 -13.68
CA ARG A 74 -0.95 -25.10 -14.53
C ARG A 74 0.24 -24.63 -13.71
N ILE A 75 0.05 -24.45 -12.41
CA ILE A 75 1.08 -23.94 -11.52
C ILE A 75 1.64 -25.12 -10.73
N THR A 76 2.91 -25.42 -10.95
CA THR A 76 3.64 -26.38 -10.13
C THR A 76 3.77 -25.84 -8.71
N ASP A 77 3.91 -26.72 -7.74
CA ASP A 77 4.05 -26.36 -6.31
C ASP A 77 2.75 -25.90 -5.60
N ILE A 78 1.60 -25.91 -6.29
CA ILE A 78 0.30 -25.83 -5.61
C ILE A 78 0.02 -27.17 -4.94
N ALA A 79 -0.21 -27.13 -3.63
CA ALA A 79 -0.49 -28.30 -2.80
C ALA A 79 -1.94 -28.32 -2.31
N GLY A 80 -2.78 -27.43 -2.81
CA GLY A 80 -4.17 -27.33 -2.37
C GLY A 80 -4.99 -26.39 -3.27
N HIS A 81 -5.79 -25.53 -2.66
CA HIS A 81 -6.69 -24.65 -3.40
C HIS A 81 -6.05 -23.30 -3.76
N LEU A 82 -6.50 -22.75 -4.87
CA LEU A 82 -6.34 -21.37 -5.26
C LEU A 82 -7.74 -20.71 -5.24
N ARG A 83 -7.91 -19.65 -4.45
CA ARG A 83 -9.22 -19.01 -4.24
C ARG A 83 -9.14 -17.50 -4.25
N TYR A 84 -10.21 -16.88 -4.72
CA TYR A 84 -10.52 -15.49 -4.46
C TYR A 84 -11.12 -15.36 -3.04
N GLU A 85 -10.64 -14.43 -2.25
CA GLU A 85 -11.07 -14.22 -0.87
C GLU A 85 -11.84 -12.90 -0.66
N GLY A 86 -11.91 -12.07 -1.69
CA GLY A 86 -12.64 -10.81 -1.64
C GLY A 86 -11.76 -9.57 -1.85
N VAL A 87 -12.36 -8.41 -1.63
CA VAL A 87 -11.64 -7.13 -1.61
C VAL A 87 -10.84 -7.04 -0.32
N ASN A 88 -9.56 -6.67 -0.45
CA ASN A 88 -8.67 -6.51 0.70
C ASN A 88 -8.67 -5.07 1.22
N SER A 89 -8.49 -4.10 0.33
CA SER A 89 -8.41 -2.67 0.65
C SER A 89 -8.70 -1.82 -0.56
N PHE A 90 -8.94 -0.55 -0.31
CA PHE A 90 -8.99 0.51 -1.30
C PHE A 90 -7.72 1.34 -1.13
N GLU A 91 -6.97 1.47 -2.22
CA GLU A 91 -5.73 2.24 -2.27
C GLU A 91 -5.96 3.52 -3.08
N ASP A 92 -4.99 4.41 -3.16
CA ASP A 92 -5.14 5.72 -3.81
C ASP A 92 -5.65 5.67 -5.26
N SER A 93 -5.31 4.62 -6.01
CA SER A 93 -5.64 4.48 -7.43
C SER A 93 -6.21 3.12 -7.83
N CYS A 94 -6.50 2.25 -6.88
CA CYS A 94 -6.96 0.90 -7.19
C CYS A 94 -7.70 0.23 -6.04
N VAL A 95 -8.45 -0.80 -6.39
CA VAL A 95 -9.03 -1.75 -5.44
C VAL A 95 -8.10 -2.96 -5.37
N MET A 96 -7.68 -3.33 -4.17
CA MET A 96 -6.84 -4.51 -3.95
C MET A 96 -7.70 -5.74 -3.71
N LEU A 97 -7.62 -6.69 -4.62
CA LEU A 97 -8.25 -8.00 -4.51
C LEU A 97 -7.31 -8.98 -3.83
N ARG A 98 -7.85 -9.80 -2.95
CA ARG A 98 -7.09 -10.82 -2.22
C ARG A 98 -7.36 -12.21 -2.76
N LEU A 99 -6.30 -12.90 -3.12
CA LEU A 99 -6.31 -14.30 -3.50
C LEU A 99 -5.47 -15.10 -2.50
N SER A 100 -5.85 -16.35 -2.26
CA SER A 100 -5.05 -17.28 -1.48
C SER A 100 -4.70 -18.52 -2.28
N ILE A 101 -3.47 -18.96 -2.08
CA ILE A 101 -2.92 -20.18 -2.69
C ILE A 101 -2.33 -21.06 -1.60
N MET A 102 -2.68 -22.33 -1.61
CA MET A 102 -2.01 -23.33 -0.79
C MET A 102 -0.88 -23.95 -1.61
N CYS A 103 0.35 -23.80 -1.15
CA CYS A 103 1.53 -24.23 -1.87
C CYS A 103 2.54 -24.89 -0.94
N THR A 104 3.52 -25.60 -1.50
CA THR A 104 4.62 -26.12 -0.69
C THR A 104 5.46 -24.97 -0.14
N SER A 105 6.02 -25.16 1.05
CA SER A 105 6.85 -24.14 1.71
C SER A 105 8.04 -23.73 0.82
N GLU A 106 8.69 -24.69 0.18
CA GLU A 106 9.81 -24.47 -0.72
C GLU A 106 9.38 -23.80 -2.04
N GLY A 107 8.25 -24.25 -2.61
CA GLY A 107 7.70 -23.76 -3.87
C GLY A 107 6.99 -22.42 -3.79
N ARG A 108 6.78 -21.85 -2.60
CA ARG A 108 5.97 -20.67 -2.35
C ARG A 108 6.27 -19.50 -3.29
N LYS A 109 7.54 -19.12 -3.42
CA LYS A 109 7.95 -18.02 -4.30
C LYS A 109 7.71 -18.31 -5.77
N LYS A 110 7.94 -19.54 -6.18
CA LYS A 110 7.75 -20.01 -7.57
C LYS A 110 6.25 -20.02 -7.89
N ALA A 111 5.43 -20.60 -7.02
CA ALA A 111 3.98 -20.60 -7.16
C ALA A 111 3.41 -19.18 -7.24
N ARG A 112 3.88 -18.25 -6.36
CA ARG A 112 3.48 -16.84 -6.39
C ARG A 112 3.79 -16.17 -7.74
N ARG A 113 5.01 -16.33 -8.26
CA ARG A 113 5.41 -15.74 -9.56
C ARG A 113 4.61 -16.32 -10.71
N ALA A 114 4.39 -17.65 -10.70
CA ALA A 114 3.59 -18.31 -11.71
C ALA A 114 2.13 -17.83 -11.68
N LEU A 115 1.54 -17.69 -10.49
CA LEU A 115 0.19 -17.17 -10.34
C LEU A 115 0.08 -15.72 -10.84
N LEU A 116 1.03 -14.85 -10.49
CA LEU A 116 1.04 -13.47 -10.99
C LEU A 116 1.06 -13.42 -12.52
N ARG A 117 1.87 -14.30 -13.15
CA ARG A 117 1.92 -14.40 -14.61
C ARG A 117 0.58 -14.87 -15.20
N GLU A 118 -0.03 -15.90 -14.64
CA GLU A 118 -1.32 -16.41 -15.12
C GLU A 118 -2.44 -15.37 -14.95
N ILE A 119 -2.48 -14.63 -13.84
CA ILE A 119 -3.42 -13.54 -13.62
C ILE A 119 -3.22 -12.43 -14.67
N LYS A 120 -1.98 -12.04 -14.94
CA LYS A 120 -1.67 -11.04 -15.97
C LYS A 120 -2.20 -11.48 -17.34
N LEU A 121 -1.93 -12.72 -17.73
CA LEU A 121 -2.41 -13.28 -18.99
C LEU A 121 -3.94 -13.42 -19.04
N LEU A 122 -4.58 -13.75 -17.92
CA LEU A 122 -6.02 -13.77 -17.80
C LEU A 122 -6.62 -12.38 -18.05
N PHE A 123 -6.09 -11.37 -17.37
CA PHE A 123 -6.55 -9.99 -17.49
C PHE A 123 -6.40 -9.46 -18.92
N GLU A 124 -5.27 -9.75 -19.58
CA GLU A 124 -5.08 -9.40 -21.00
C GLU A 124 -6.13 -10.05 -21.90
N ARG A 125 -6.37 -11.35 -21.75
CA ARG A 125 -7.37 -12.08 -22.55
C ARG A 125 -8.81 -11.58 -22.34
N LYS A 126 -9.09 -11.04 -21.15
CA LYS A 126 -10.42 -10.56 -20.76
C LYS A 126 -10.56 -9.05 -20.81
N HIS A 127 -9.54 -8.36 -21.32
CA HIS A 127 -9.48 -6.89 -21.40
C HIS A 127 -9.72 -6.18 -20.06
N VAL A 128 -9.29 -6.82 -18.96
CA VAL A 128 -9.25 -6.21 -17.65
C VAL A 128 -7.98 -5.37 -17.53
N SER A 129 -8.15 -4.07 -17.31
CA SER A 129 -7.02 -3.17 -17.12
C SER A 129 -6.28 -3.47 -15.82
N ILE A 130 -4.96 -3.26 -15.83
CA ILE A 130 -4.16 -3.25 -14.62
C ILE A 130 -3.87 -1.78 -14.31
N PRO A 131 -4.13 -1.31 -13.08
CA PRO A 131 -3.96 0.09 -12.74
C PRO A 131 -2.48 0.50 -12.87
N TYR A 132 -2.28 1.68 -13.41
CA TYR A 132 -1.01 2.39 -13.39
C TYR A 132 -1.27 3.79 -12.87
N SER A 133 -0.27 4.40 -12.26
CA SER A 133 -0.41 5.74 -11.70
C SER A 133 -0.77 6.74 -12.79
N HIS A 134 -1.98 7.29 -12.73
CA HIS A 134 -2.40 8.40 -13.55
C HIS A 134 -2.05 9.70 -12.83
N VAL A 135 -1.22 10.52 -13.44
CA VAL A 135 -1.08 11.93 -13.04
C VAL A 135 -2.11 12.69 -13.85
N VAL A 136 -3.21 13.07 -13.25
CA VAL A 136 -4.16 14.01 -13.87
C VAL A 136 -3.55 15.39 -13.74
N VAL A 137 -2.95 15.88 -14.82
CA VAL A 137 -2.60 17.30 -14.95
C VAL A 137 -3.88 18.03 -15.32
N SER A 138 -4.59 18.57 -14.33
CA SER A 138 -5.65 19.52 -14.59
C SER A 138 -4.98 20.86 -14.94
N ASP A 139 -5.10 21.27 -16.20
CA ASP A 139 -4.81 22.64 -16.57
C ASP A 139 -5.78 23.54 -15.84
N TYR A 140 -5.33 24.19 -14.81
CA TYR A 140 -6.03 25.32 -14.18
C TYR A 140 -6.07 26.43 -15.22
N LYS A 141 -7.18 26.58 -15.92
CA LYS A 141 -7.46 27.84 -16.60
C LYS A 141 -7.74 28.85 -15.49
N GLU A 142 -6.85 29.79 -15.32
CA GLU A 142 -7.12 31.01 -14.59
C GLU A 142 -8.30 31.70 -15.29
N GLU A 143 -9.53 31.42 -14.87
CA GLU A 143 -10.64 32.30 -15.14
C GLU A 143 -10.38 33.58 -14.35
N ASN A 144 -10.14 34.65 -15.10
CA ASN A 144 -9.98 36.03 -14.70
C ASN A 144 -10.65 36.35 -13.36
N ASN A 145 -9.88 36.29 -12.27
CA ASN A 145 -10.27 36.91 -11.03
C ASN A 145 -9.95 38.40 -11.17
N THR A 146 -10.88 39.16 -11.71
CA THR A 146 -10.85 40.60 -11.69
C THR A 146 -10.98 40.98 -10.20
N TYR A 147 -9.84 41.16 -9.55
CA TYR A 147 -9.82 41.91 -8.29
C TYR A 147 -10.29 43.34 -8.59
N VAL A 148 -11.49 43.65 -8.20
CA VAL A 148 -11.95 45.02 -8.11
C VAL A 148 -11.20 45.61 -6.92
N ASP A 149 -10.22 46.47 -7.18
CA ASP A 149 -9.57 47.28 -6.16
C ASP A 149 -10.62 48.01 -5.35
N ALA A 150 -10.71 47.66 -4.07
CA ALA A 150 -11.49 48.46 -3.12
C ALA A 150 -10.80 49.83 -3.00
N PRO A 151 -11.55 50.94 -3.05
CA PRO A 151 -10.96 52.27 -2.94
C PRO A 151 -10.26 52.41 -1.58
N ASP A 152 -9.04 52.84 -1.66
CA ASP A 152 -8.14 53.20 -0.57
C ASP A 152 -8.75 54.44 0.16
N THR A 153 -9.55 54.21 1.18
CA THR A 153 -9.97 55.26 2.12
C THR A 153 -9.02 55.23 3.33
N ALA A 154 -7.92 55.94 3.18
CA ALA A 154 -7.12 56.35 4.33
C ALA A 154 -7.94 57.18 5.32
N PRO A 155 -7.89 56.94 6.60
CA PRO A 155 -8.49 57.84 7.58
C PRO A 155 -7.58 59.08 7.69
N GLU A 156 -8.21 60.27 7.48
CA GLU A 156 -7.59 61.56 7.67
C GLU A 156 -7.16 61.71 9.15
N GLU A 157 -5.89 62.06 9.35
CA GLU A 157 -5.38 62.52 10.63
C GLU A 157 -6.00 63.89 10.99
N GLU A 158 -6.86 63.96 11.99
CA GLU A 158 -7.21 65.21 12.64
C GLU A 158 -6.10 65.59 13.62
N THR A 159 -5.33 66.59 13.23
CA THR A 159 -4.44 67.36 14.07
C THR A 159 -5.22 68.44 14.80
N GLY A 160 -5.13 68.46 16.10
CA GLY A 160 -5.54 69.56 16.94
C GLY A 160 -5.58 69.17 18.42
N GLY A 161 -4.76 69.61 19.19
CA GLY A 161 -4.27 70.85 19.63
C GLY A 161 -4.12 70.84 21.14
N ALA A 162 -2.93 71.12 21.55
CA ALA A 162 -2.51 71.81 22.77
C ALA A 162 -3.26 71.67 24.13
N GLY A 163 -2.49 71.38 25.16
CA GLY A 163 -2.87 71.59 26.52
C GLY A 163 -2.00 70.93 27.60
N ASP A 164 -0.80 71.47 27.83
CA ASP A 164 -0.07 71.35 29.08
C ASP A 164 -0.67 72.34 30.12
N PRO A 165 -0.51 72.30 31.43
CA PRO A 165 0.50 71.69 32.28
C PRO A 165 0.02 71.07 33.62
N GLY A 166 0.92 70.52 34.40
CA GLY A 166 0.81 70.49 35.85
C GLY A 166 1.25 69.16 36.51
N GLY A 167 2.45 69.14 37.02
CA GLY A 167 2.89 68.16 38.01
C GLY A 167 2.51 68.60 39.41
N PRO A 168 3.17 68.22 40.51
CA PRO A 168 3.72 66.92 40.91
C PRO A 168 3.16 66.48 42.29
N GLY A 169 3.57 65.32 42.77
CA GLY A 169 3.32 64.94 44.18
C GLY A 169 3.39 63.44 44.38
N GLU A 170 4.48 62.91 44.73
CA GLU A 170 4.97 62.55 46.08
C GLU A 170 4.10 61.57 46.88
N ASN A 171 4.81 60.53 47.28
CA ASN A 171 4.66 59.74 48.53
C ASN A 171 3.46 58.78 48.63
N VAL A 172 3.70 57.51 48.86
CA VAL A 172 4.37 56.75 49.93
C VAL A 172 4.54 55.31 49.44
#